data_67bbcc03604d63cae391fd8f98f2c508
#
_entry.id   67bbcc03604d63cae391fd8f98f2c508
#
_cell.length_a   1.000
_cell.length_b   1.000
_cell.length_c   1.000
_cell.angle_alpha   90.00
_cell.angle_beta   90.00
_cell.angle_gamma   90.00
#
_symmetry.space_group_name_H-M   'P 1'
#
loop_
_entity.id
_entity.type
_entity.pdbx_description
1 polymer ?
#
loop_
_entity_poly.entity_id
_entity_poly.type
_entity_poly.pdbx_seq_one_letter_code
_entity_poly.pdbx_strand_id
1 'polypeptide(L)'
;MSTTMPKAAEVTRKWYILDAADKPLGRTAAVAASILRGKHKPIFAPNCDCGDHVIIINTEKAVLTGEKLDQKMYRRHSGWIGGLKEVRYSKLMKERPELAMMLAVKGMVPDTVIGRKALTRCRVFRGAEHTHAAQKPQAWTL
;
A
#
# COMPACT_ATOMS: atom_id res chain seq x y z
N MET A 1 27.82 -17.59 18.50
CA MET A 1 27.00 -17.24 17.36
C MET A 1 26.86 -15.73 17.33
N SER A 2 27.19 -15.06 16.22
CA SER A 2 26.98 -13.61 16.07
C SER A 2 25.64 -13.37 15.38
N THR A 3 24.78 -12.53 15.94
CA THR A 3 23.53 -12.11 15.34
C THR A 3 23.81 -10.95 14.39
N THR A 4 23.57 -11.12 13.11
CA THR A 4 23.72 -10.04 12.13
C THR A 4 22.56 -9.08 12.23
N MET A 5 22.83 -7.82 12.59
CA MET A 5 21.83 -6.74 12.59
C MET A 5 21.99 -5.89 11.35
N PRO A 6 20.93 -5.73 10.51
CA PRO A 6 21.04 -4.89 9.33
C PRO A 6 21.21 -3.42 9.71
N LYS A 7 22.13 -2.73 9.05
CA LYS A 7 22.33 -1.29 9.18
C LYS A 7 21.56 -0.57 8.10
N ALA A 8 20.96 0.58 8.40
CA ALA A 8 20.16 1.35 7.46
C ALA A 8 20.95 1.76 6.19
N ALA A 9 22.27 1.95 6.32
CA ALA A 9 23.16 2.29 5.19
C ALA A 9 23.43 1.12 4.23
N GLU A 10 23.27 -0.13 4.70
CA GLU A 10 23.54 -1.33 3.91
C GLU A 10 22.30 -1.81 3.14
N VAL A 11 21.13 -1.25 3.45
CA VAL A 11 19.85 -1.66 2.83
C VAL A 11 19.74 -1.08 1.43
N THR A 12 19.89 -1.94 0.43
CA THR A 12 19.59 -1.60 -0.98
C THR A 12 18.08 -1.64 -1.21
N ARG A 13 17.53 -0.60 -1.84
CA ARG A 13 16.09 -0.50 -2.14
C ARG A 13 15.84 -0.65 -3.64
N LYS A 14 14.86 -1.47 -3.98
CA LYS A 14 14.37 -1.69 -5.34
C LYS A 14 12.99 -1.07 -5.51
N TRP A 15 12.57 -0.93 -6.76
CA TRP A 15 11.24 -0.48 -7.12
C TRP A 15 10.47 -1.64 -7.71
N TYR A 16 9.25 -1.87 -7.20
CA TYR A 16 8.35 -2.91 -7.69
C TYR A 16 7.04 -2.30 -8.14
N ILE A 17 6.49 -2.85 -9.21
CA ILE A 17 5.19 -2.48 -9.75
C ILE A 17 4.21 -3.65 -9.54
N LEU A 18 3.05 -3.33 -9.01
CA LEU A 18 1.94 -4.25 -8.78
C LEU A 18 0.76 -3.83 -9.63
N ASP A 19 0.23 -4.75 -10.42
CA ASP A 19 -1.00 -4.52 -11.18
C ASP A 19 -2.20 -5.01 -10.38
N ALA A 20 -3.11 -4.09 -10.07
CA ALA A 20 -4.33 -4.35 -9.31
C ALA A 20 -5.54 -4.72 -10.20
N ALA A 21 -5.39 -4.73 -11.54
CA ALA A 21 -6.49 -5.05 -12.44
C ALA A 21 -7.04 -6.45 -12.15
N ASP A 22 -8.36 -6.54 -12.02
CA ASP A 22 -9.13 -7.78 -11.77
C ASP A 22 -8.71 -8.58 -10.52
N LYS A 23 -7.92 -7.96 -9.63
CA LYS A 23 -7.46 -8.59 -8.39
C LYS A 23 -8.16 -8.01 -7.18
N PRO A 24 -8.36 -8.83 -6.13
CA PRO A 24 -8.96 -8.35 -4.88
C PRO A 24 -8.09 -7.25 -4.25
N LEU A 25 -8.69 -6.09 -3.99
CA LEU A 25 -8.02 -4.92 -3.40
C LEU A 25 -7.22 -5.28 -2.14
N GLY A 26 -7.80 -6.13 -1.27
CA GLY A 26 -7.15 -6.55 -0.03
C GLY A 26 -5.90 -7.41 -0.24
N ARG A 27 -5.91 -8.31 -1.22
CA ARG A 27 -4.74 -9.16 -1.54
C ARG A 27 -3.60 -8.33 -2.12
N THR A 28 -3.90 -7.43 -3.05
CA THR A 28 -2.92 -6.49 -3.61
C THR A 28 -2.30 -5.63 -2.50
N ALA A 29 -3.13 -5.10 -1.59
CA ALA A 29 -2.67 -4.31 -0.45
C ALA A 29 -1.78 -5.12 0.51
N ALA A 30 -2.07 -6.42 0.74
CA ALA A 30 -1.27 -7.28 1.60
C ALA A 30 0.12 -7.53 1.04
N VAL A 31 0.22 -7.80 -0.26
CA VAL A 31 1.52 -7.96 -0.95
C VAL A 31 2.31 -6.66 -0.92
N ALA A 32 1.65 -5.53 -1.23
CA ALA A 32 2.28 -4.20 -1.15
C ALA A 32 2.84 -3.92 0.25
N ALA A 33 2.06 -4.18 1.31
CA ALA A 33 2.49 -4.00 2.70
C ALA A 33 3.68 -4.90 3.07
N SER A 34 3.71 -6.14 2.58
CA SER A 34 4.82 -7.09 2.78
C SER A 34 6.12 -6.56 2.15
N ILE A 35 6.07 -6.05 0.92
CA ILE A 35 7.22 -5.48 0.21
C ILE A 35 7.69 -4.19 0.89
N LEU A 36 6.76 -3.30 1.25
CA LEU A 36 7.05 -2.05 1.96
C LEU A 36 7.76 -2.26 3.30
N ARG A 37 7.45 -3.34 3.99
CA ARG A 37 8.15 -3.75 5.22
C ARG A 37 9.46 -4.48 4.96
N GLY A 38 9.66 -5.01 3.75
CA GLY A 38 10.84 -5.79 3.39
C GLY A 38 10.79 -7.25 3.87
N LYS A 39 9.59 -7.80 4.14
CA LYS A 39 9.45 -9.20 4.58
C LYS A 39 9.94 -10.24 3.59
N HIS A 40 10.05 -9.87 2.30
CA HIS A 40 10.59 -10.72 1.24
C HIS A 40 12.12 -10.83 1.26
N LYS A 41 12.80 -9.99 2.05
CA LYS A 41 14.26 -9.99 2.15
C LYS A 41 14.75 -10.85 3.31
N PRO A 42 15.85 -11.62 3.15
CA PRO A 42 16.43 -12.39 4.23
C PRO A 42 16.99 -11.52 5.38
N ILE A 43 17.33 -10.26 5.06
CA ILE A 43 17.83 -9.26 6.04
C ILE A 43 16.72 -8.58 6.84
N PHE A 44 15.46 -9.03 6.71
CA PHE A 44 14.34 -8.40 7.41
C PHE A 44 14.56 -8.38 8.93
N ALA A 45 14.45 -7.21 9.53
CA ALA A 45 14.45 -7.02 10.96
C ALA A 45 13.36 -6.02 11.38
N PRO A 46 12.63 -6.28 12.51
CA PRO A 46 11.53 -5.40 12.94
C PRO A 46 11.98 -4.00 13.34
N ASN A 47 13.22 -3.86 13.77
CA ASN A 47 13.84 -2.62 14.27
C ASN A 47 14.51 -1.80 13.16
N CYS A 48 14.65 -2.36 11.95
CA CYS A 48 15.28 -1.68 10.83
C CYS A 48 14.31 -1.56 9.63
N ASP A 49 14.36 -0.43 8.94
CA ASP A 49 13.56 -0.21 7.73
C ASP A 49 14.25 -0.84 6.51
N CYS A 50 13.94 -2.09 6.25
CA CYS A 50 14.49 -2.89 5.14
C CYS A 50 13.62 -2.85 3.86
N GLY A 51 12.51 -2.12 3.86
CA GLY A 51 11.50 -2.16 2.79
C GLY A 51 11.92 -1.50 1.48
N ASP A 52 11.22 -1.85 0.43
CA ASP A 52 11.38 -1.36 -0.93
C ASP A 52 10.30 -0.35 -1.32
N HIS A 53 10.43 0.22 -2.52
CA HIS A 53 9.42 1.10 -3.11
C HIS A 53 8.38 0.27 -3.86
N VAL A 54 7.12 0.66 -3.74
CA VAL A 54 6.00 -0.02 -4.40
C VAL A 54 5.17 0.97 -5.18
N ILE A 55 4.91 0.64 -6.43
CA ILE A 55 3.98 1.33 -7.33
C ILE A 55 2.80 0.39 -7.55
N ILE A 56 1.59 0.87 -7.30
CA ILE A 56 0.35 0.13 -7.58
C ILE A 56 -0.36 0.83 -8.73
N ILE A 57 -0.64 0.11 -9.80
CA ILE A 57 -1.35 0.62 -10.98
C ILE A 57 -2.73 -0.02 -11.13
N ASN A 58 -3.56 0.55 -12.00
CA ASN A 58 -4.91 0.06 -12.32
C ASN A 58 -5.85 -0.07 -11.11
N THR A 59 -5.74 0.83 -10.14
CA THR A 59 -6.54 0.71 -8.90
C THR A 59 -8.03 0.90 -9.12
N GLU A 60 -8.46 1.56 -10.20
CA GLU A 60 -9.88 1.68 -10.57
C GLU A 60 -10.50 0.33 -10.95
N LYS A 61 -9.69 -0.62 -11.47
CA LYS A 61 -10.10 -1.97 -11.86
C LYS A 61 -9.97 -3.00 -10.75
N ALA A 62 -9.53 -2.57 -9.55
CA ALA A 62 -9.43 -3.47 -8.42
C ALA A 62 -10.81 -3.94 -7.94
N VAL A 63 -10.92 -5.24 -7.63
CA VAL A 63 -12.18 -5.87 -7.27
C VAL A 63 -12.39 -5.84 -5.76
N LEU A 64 -13.62 -5.50 -5.34
CA LEU A 64 -14.10 -5.67 -3.97
C LEU A 64 -15.06 -6.84 -3.95
N THR A 65 -14.75 -7.89 -3.20
CA THR A 65 -15.54 -9.12 -3.12
C THR A 65 -16.78 -8.96 -2.23
N GLY A 66 -17.85 -9.67 -2.58
CA GLY A 66 -19.15 -9.61 -1.88
C GLY A 66 -19.78 -8.22 -1.99
N GLU A 67 -20.59 -7.85 -1.01
CA GLU A 67 -21.36 -6.60 -1.01
C GLU A 67 -20.60 -5.39 -0.43
N LYS A 68 -19.25 -5.45 -0.43
CA LYS A 68 -18.42 -4.37 0.16
C LYS A 68 -18.58 -3.02 -0.53
N LEU A 69 -18.96 -3.00 -1.80
CA LEU A 69 -19.21 -1.75 -2.52
C LEU A 69 -20.33 -0.94 -1.87
N ASP A 70 -21.38 -1.60 -1.41
CA ASP A 70 -22.56 -0.95 -0.83
C ASP A 70 -22.53 -0.87 0.69
N GLN A 71 -22.02 -1.90 1.36
CA GLN A 71 -22.03 -1.97 2.83
C GLN A 71 -20.83 -1.29 3.48
N LYS A 72 -19.64 -1.32 2.83
CA LYS A 72 -18.43 -0.75 3.42
C LYS A 72 -18.44 0.77 3.32
N MET A 73 -18.22 1.43 4.47
CA MET A 73 -18.15 2.88 4.56
C MET A 73 -16.72 3.35 4.86
N TYR A 74 -16.28 4.39 4.17
CA TYR A 74 -15.13 5.18 4.57
C TYR A 74 -15.60 6.27 5.52
N ARG A 75 -15.12 6.21 6.77
CA ARG A 75 -15.50 7.14 7.83
C ARG A 75 -14.31 7.99 8.22
N ARG A 76 -14.54 9.29 8.39
CA ARG A 76 -13.60 10.21 9.01
C ARG A 76 -14.33 11.20 9.89
N HIS A 77 -13.68 11.63 10.96
CA HIS A 77 -14.22 12.62 11.87
C HIS A 77 -13.35 13.89 11.85
N SER A 78 -13.96 15.07 11.85
CA SER A 78 -13.24 16.35 11.84
C SER A 78 -12.71 16.76 13.23
N GLY A 79 -13.11 16.06 14.29
CA GLY A 79 -12.83 16.44 15.69
C GLY A 79 -13.87 17.39 16.31
N TRP A 80 -14.84 17.87 15.54
CA TRP A 80 -15.90 18.75 15.98
C TRP A 80 -17.22 18.00 16.17
N ILE A 81 -18.11 18.53 17.02
CA ILE A 81 -19.44 17.94 17.25
C ILE A 81 -20.20 17.85 15.92
N GLY A 82 -20.77 16.66 15.61
CA GLY A 82 -21.45 16.41 14.34
C GLY A 82 -20.52 16.25 13.13
N GLY A 83 -19.19 16.20 13.33
CA GLY A 83 -18.18 16.16 12.27
C GLY A 83 -17.91 14.78 11.65
N LEU A 84 -18.76 13.76 11.86
CA LEU A 84 -18.64 12.45 11.21
C LEU A 84 -19.01 12.58 9.74
N LYS A 85 -18.09 12.17 8.86
CA LYS A 85 -18.31 12.10 7.42
C LYS A 85 -18.18 10.66 6.96
N GLU A 86 -19.19 10.18 6.24
CA GLU A 86 -19.26 8.82 5.72
C GLU A 86 -19.39 8.83 4.19
N VAL A 87 -18.65 7.97 3.52
CA VAL A 87 -18.71 7.79 2.07
C VAL A 87 -18.75 6.29 1.78
N ARG A 88 -19.72 5.84 0.98
CA ARG A 88 -19.80 4.44 0.53
C ARG A 88 -18.62 4.09 -0.37
N TYR A 89 -18.14 2.85 -0.28
CA TYR A 89 -17.03 2.39 -1.11
C TYR A 89 -17.37 2.40 -2.61
N SER A 90 -18.62 2.21 -2.99
CA SER A 90 -19.08 2.36 -4.39
C SER A 90 -18.77 3.76 -4.95
N LYS A 91 -19.00 4.82 -4.16
CA LYS A 91 -18.65 6.19 -4.53
C LYS A 91 -17.13 6.42 -4.46
N LEU A 92 -16.48 5.94 -3.40
CA LEU A 92 -15.03 6.10 -3.20
C LEU A 92 -14.22 5.48 -4.34
N MET A 93 -14.56 4.27 -4.79
CA MET A 93 -13.87 3.59 -5.91
C MET A 93 -14.06 4.29 -7.25
N LYS A 94 -15.17 4.98 -7.47
CA LYS A 94 -15.40 5.78 -8.69
C LYS A 94 -14.61 7.08 -8.69
N GLU A 95 -14.61 7.80 -7.55
CA GLU A 95 -14.00 9.13 -7.45
C GLU A 95 -12.52 9.07 -7.13
N ARG A 96 -12.11 8.23 -6.16
CA ARG A 96 -10.75 8.17 -5.60
C ARG A 96 -10.31 6.74 -5.29
N PRO A 97 -10.13 5.88 -6.29
CA PRO A 97 -9.69 4.49 -6.07
C PRO A 97 -8.30 4.42 -5.43
N GLU A 98 -7.43 5.40 -5.70
CA GLU A 98 -6.10 5.47 -5.08
C GLU A 98 -6.20 5.60 -3.56
N LEU A 99 -7.16 6.40 -3.07
CA LEU A 99 -7.37 6.56 -1.63
C LEU A 99 -7.85 5.25 -1.00
N ALA A 100 -8.76 4.52 -1.65
CA ALA A 100 -9.24 3.23 -1.17
C ALA A 100 -8.10 2.21 -1.03
N MET A 101 -7.22 2.12 -2.03
CA MET A 101 -6.04 1.25 -2.02
C MET A 101 -5.04 1.69 -0.94
N MET A 102 -4.74 2.99 -0.86
CA MET A 102 -3.80 3.53 0.15
C MET A 102 -4.29 3.27 1.58
N LEU A 103 -5.59 3.40 1.85
CA LEU A 103 -6.18 3.09 3.16
C LEU A 103 -6.04 1.61 3.51
N ALA A 104 -6.21 0.72 2.52
CA ALA A 104 -6.01 -0.70 2.72
C ALA A 104 -4.55 -1.02 3.07
N VAL A 105 -3.59 -0.48 2.34
CA VAL A 105 -2.15 -0.63 2.61
C VAL A 105 -1.80 -0.06 3.99
N LYS A 106 -2.30 1.15 4.32
CA LYS A 106 -2.07 1.79 5.62
C LYS A 106 -2.53 0.92 6.78
N GLY A 107 -3.70 0.28 6.66
CA GLY A 107 -4.23 -0.61 7.69
C GLY A 107 -3.44 -1.92 7.88
N MET A 108 -2.62 -2.30 6.89
CA MET A 108 -1.80 -3.52 6.92
C MET A 108 -0.33 -3.27 7.31
N VAL A 109 0.11 -2.02 7.27
CA VAL A 109 1.43 -1.61 7.74
C VAL A 109 1.32 -1.19 9.21
N PRO A 110 2.27 -1.58 10.10
CA PRO A 110 2.23 -1.20 11.51
C PRO A 110 2.23 0.32 11.70
N ASP A 111 1.48 0.80 12.67
CA ASP A 111 1.45 2.23 13.02
C ASP A 111 2.63 2.61 13.94
N THR A 112 3.83 2.40 13.42
CA THR A 112 5.11 2.77 14.06
C THR A 112 5.82 3.83 13.20
N VAL A 113 6.88 4.43 13.75
CA VAL A 113 7.71 5.38 12.99
C VAL A 113 8.24 4.75 11.71
N ILE A 114 8.71 3.48 11.78
CA ILE A 114 9.20 2.73 10.61
C ILE A 114 8.07 2.48 9.61
N GLY A 115 6.88 2.09 10.08
CA GLY A 115 5.74 1.85 9.21
C GLY A 115 5.25 3.13 8.51
N ARG A 116 5.22 4.27 9.19
CA ARG A 116 4.90 5.56 8.57
C ARG A 116 5.92 5.96 7.50
N LYS A 117 7.23 5.72 7.74
CA LYS A 117 8.27 5.89 6.72
C LYS A 117 8.08 4.92 5.54
N ALA A 118 7.71 3.68 5.79
CA ALA A 118 7.43 2.70 4.74
C ALA A 118 6.27 3.16 3.83
N LEU A 119 5.20 3.72 4.39
CA LEU A 119 4.07 4.24 3.62
C LEU A 119 4.45 5.37 2.65
N THR A 120 5.45 6.18 2.95
CA THR A 120 5.92 7.23 2.03
C THR A 120 6.51 6.67 0.72
N ARG A 121 6.91 5.40 0.71
CA ARG A 121 7.43 4.70 -0.46
C ARG A 121 6.35 3.98 -1.28
N CYS A 122 5.10 4.03 -0.85
CA CYS A 122 3.97 3.53 -1.62
C CYS A 122 3.44 4.61 -2.55
N ARG A 123 3.36 4.30 -3.84
CA ARG A 123 2.76 5.16 -4.87
C ARG A 123 1.60 4.42 -5.49
N VAL A 124 0.46 5.08 -5.58
CA VAL A 124 -0.78 4.48 -6.08
C VAL A 124 -1.29 5.31 -7.24
N PHE A 125 -1.61 4.64 -8.34
CA PHE A 125 -2.11 5.27 -9.57
C PHE A 125 -3.43 4.65 -9.97
N ARG A 126 -4.32 5.49 -10.47
CA ARG A 126 -5.65 5.09 -10.91
C ARG A 126 -5.60 4.19 -12.13
N GLY A 127 -4.89 4.62 -13.17
CA GLY A 127 -4.73 3.91 -14.44
C GLY A 127 -3.43 3.11 -14.53
N ALA A 128 -3.08 2.73 -15.74
CA ALA A 128 -1.86 1.97 -16.05
C ALA A 128 -0.60 2.83 -16.08
N GLU A 129 -0.74 4.13 -16.31
CA GLU A 129 0.39 5.04 -16.44
C GLU A 129 0.92 5.49 -15.08
N HIS A 130 2.24 5.58 -14.95
CA HIS A 130 2.91 6.06 -13.75
C HIS A 130 4.11 6.96 -14.11
N THR A 131 4.47 7.88 -13.22
CA THR A 131 5.51 8.89 -13.44
C THR A 131 6.93 8.42 -13.09
N HIS A 132 7.09 7.15 -12.66
CA HIS A 132 8.36 6.63 -12.10
C HIS A 132 9.10 5.70 -13.09
N ALA A 133 9.07 5.97 -14.39
CA ALA A 133 9.75 5.16 -15.40
C ALA A 133 11.28 5.18 -15.24
N ALA A 134 11.84 6.33 -14.82
CA ALA A 134 13.29 6.50 -14.62
C ALA A 134 13.88 5.55 -13.56
N GLN A 135 13.09 5.10 -12.58
CA GLN A 135 13.50 4.15 -11.54
C GLN A 135 13.53 2.71 -12.01
N LYS A 136 13.12 2.43 -13.24
CA LYS A 136 13.08 1.06 -13.84
C LYS A 136 12.42 0.04 -12.91
N PRO A 137 11.15 0.22 -12.53
CA PRO A 137 10.49 -0.66 -11.60
C PRO A 137 10.35 -2.07 -12.17
N GLN A 138 10.54 -3.07 -11.33
CA GLN A 138 10.40 -4.49 -11.69
C GLN A 138 8.96 -4.94 -11.45
N ALA A 139 8.39 -5.68 -12.40
CA ALA A 139 7.06 -6.26 -12.23
C ALA A 139 7.09 -7.33 -11.13
N TRP A 140 6.13 -7.27 -10.22
CA TRP A 140 5.92 -8.27 -9.19
C TRP A 140 4.64 -9.04 -9.49
N THR A 141 4.73 -10.37 -9.55
CA THR A 141 3.57 -11.24 -9.78
C THR A 141 2.76 -11.36 -8.48
N LEU A 142 1.44 -11.09 -8.57
CA LEU A 142 0.48 -11.20 -7.45
C LEU A 142 -0.12 -12.59 -7.39
#